data_50eef94a198610d70c92c46c6eff1506
#
_entry.id   50eef94a198610d70c92c46c6eff1506
#
_cell.length_a   1.000
_cell.length_b   1.000
_cell.length_c   1.000
_cell.angle_alpha   90.00
_cell.angle_beta   90.00
_cell.angle_gamma   90.00
#
_symmetry.space_group_name_H-M   'P 1'
#
loop_
_entity.id
_entity.type
_entity.pdbx_description
1 polymer ?
#
loop_
_entity_poly.entity_id
_entity_poly.type
_entity_poly.pdbx_seq_one_letter_code
_entity_poly.pdbx_strand_id
1 'polypeptide(L)'
;MFARRALGACLLATPFLARGAAAQTRLRLAHTLQPSHSWNVAAEGFAREVNERSQGRLAVQVFPGGQLGAGRQVLEGLQTGTVEMTIVGSSDLNSFEAKFGIVEMPYAWLSREQAFSALEGPLGEALSTLIAARGMINLGLWENGLRHVTNRRQPINQPADLRGLKIRTPPDRVRVDTFRALGAEPAPLAFGELYSALQQGLFDAQENPLSIVYTSSFFEVQRYMSLTGHVWGGAHLLASKRVYDRIAAPDRALLGELGRKWGVEQRKMIQDSDDEFARQLREKGMLFNEVDKPAFQRAVQPVWQQYDGVFGPEIMGLYRRAVA
;
A
#
# COMPACT_ATOMS: atom_id res chain seq x y z
N MET A 1 77.00 -49.78 11.99
CA MET A 1 76.63 -48.97 10.82
C MET A 1 75.12 -49.14 10.60
N PHE A 2 74.28 -48.21 11.05
CA PHE A 2 72.84 -48.26 10.90
C PHE A 2 72.40 -47.09 9.98
N ALA A 3 71.88 -47.45 8.82
CA ALA A 3 71.31 -46.46 7.88
C ALA A 3 69.86 -46.10 8.30
N ARG A 4 69.60 -44.84 8.61
CA ARG A 4 68.24 -44.26 8.80
C ARG A 4 67.65 -43.91 7.46
N ARG A 5 66.52 -44.56 7.10
CA ARG A 5 65.65 -44.16 5.99
C ARG A 5 64.68 -43.11 6.49
N ALA A 6 64.73 -41.89 5.95
CA ALA A 6 63.75 -40.84 6.15
C ALA A 6 62.61 -41.09 5.14
N LEU A 7 61.37 -41.31 5.69
CA LEU A 7 60.12 -41.22 4.91
C LEU A 7 59.68 -39.77 4.83
N GLY A 8 59.73 -39.20 3.64
CA GLY A 8 59.12 -37.92 3.37
C GLY A 8 57.58 -38.03 3.20
N ALA A 9 56.81 -37.44 4.11
CA ALA A 9 55.36 -37.33 3.97
C ALA A 9 55.03 -36.12 3.07
N CYS A 10 54.59 -36.38 1.83
CA CYS A 10 53.97 -35.33 1.00
C CYS A 10 52.58 -35.01 1.51
N LEU A 11 52.44 -33.87 2.18
CA LEU A 11 51.15 -33.26 2.49
C LEU A 11 50.57 -32.63 1.20
N LEU A 12 49.57 -33.28 0.62
CA LEU A 12 48.74 -32.75 -0.45
C LEU A 12 47.86 -31.65 0.16
N ALA A 13 48.26 -30.37 0.05
CA ALA A 13 47.46 -29.22 0.36
C ALA A 13 46.36 -29.09 -0.71
N THR A 14 45.13 -29.54 -0.41
CA THR A 14 43.95 -29.22 -1.20
C THR A 14 43.68 -27.72 -1.09
N PRO A 15 43.61 -26.97 -2.22
CA PRO A 15 43.23 -25.55 -2.14
C PRO A 15 41.76 -25.48 -1.69
N PHE A 16 41.53 -25.03 -0.47
CA PHE A 16 40.21 -24.55 -0.04
C PHE A 16 39.90 -23.30 -0.89
N LEU A 17 39.13 -23.48 -1.96
CA LEU A 17 38.50 -22.39 -2.67
C LEU A 17 37.50 -21.76 -1.70
N ALA A 18 37.95 -20.77 -0.94
CA ALA A 18 37.08 -19.89 -0.21
C ALA A 18 36.19 -19.21 -1.25
N ARG A 19 34.97 -19.71 -1.46
CA ARG A 19 33.93 -18.96 -2.14
C ARG A 19 33.78 -17.69 -1.36
N GLY A 20 34.28 -16.58 -1.93
CA GLY A 20 34.07 -15.26 -1.37
C GLY A 20 32.57 -15.11 -1.05
N ALA A 21 32.23 -14.95 0.21
CA ALA A 21 30.88 -14.66 0.61
C ALA A 21 30.48 -13.36 -0.09
N ALA A 22 29.66 -13.47 -1.14
CA ALA A 22 29.11 -12.30 -1.78
C ALA A 22 28.42 -11.49 -0.69
N ALA A 23 28.77 -10.19 -0.57
CA ALA A 23 28.22 -9.34 0.46
C ALA A 23 26.69 -9.36 0.38
N GLN A 24 26.02 -9.74 1.45
CA GLN A 24 24.58 -9.79 1.55
C GLN A 24 23.98 -8.40 1.29
N THR A 25 23.05 -8.30 0.34
CA THR A 25 22.32 -7.06 0.08
C THR A 25 21.17 -6.93 1.08
N ARG A 26 21.23 -5.91 1.93
CA ARG A 26 20.19 -5.62 2.91
C ARG A 26 19.13 -4.73 2.27
N LEU A 27 17.86 -5.08 2.44
CA LEU A 27 16.70 -4.38 1.90
C LEU A 27 15.71 -4.10 3.04
N ARG A 28 15.58 -2.83 3.45
CA ARG A 28 14.59 -2.43 4.45
C ARG A 28 13.27 -2.20 3.74
N LEU A 29 12.22 -2.89 4.20
CA LEU A 29 10.86 -2.76 3.69
C LEU A 29 10.01 -2.01 4.71
N ALA A 30 9.65 -0.77 4.38
CA ALA A 30 8.87 0.12 5.23
C ALA A 30 7.38 0.05 4.91
N HIS A 31 6.51 0.22 5.91
CA HIS A 31 5.10 0.55 5.72
C HIS A 31 4.52 1.20 6.98
N THR A 32 3.33 1.84 6.85
CA THR A 32 2.73 2.65 7.91
C THR A 32 1.74 1.91 8.79
N LEU A 33 1.31 0.70 8.42
CA LEU A 33 0.26 -0.02 9.13
C LEU A 33 0.82 -0.85 10.30
N GLN A 34 -0.07 -1.23 11.21
CA GLN A 34 0.28 -1.97 12.43
C GLN A 34 0.78 -3.40 12.12
N PRO A 35 1.57 -4.02 13.01
CA PRO A 35 2.05 -5.39 12.83
C PRO A 35 0.94 -6.45 12.65
N SER A 36 -0.25 -6.21 13.17
CA SER A 36 -1.43 -7.09 13.01
C SER A 36 -2.15 -6.95 11.67
N HIS A 37 -1.84 -5.94 10.87
CA HIS A 37 -2.47 -5.73 9.57
C HIS A 37 -1.90 -6.69 8.50
N SER A 38 -2.73 -7.08 7.52
CA SER A 38 -2.35 -8.00 6.43
C SER A 38 -1.13 -7.54 5.63
N TRP A 39 -0.88 -6.22 5.52
CA TRP A 39 0.36 -5.72 4.90
C TRP A 39 1.60 -6.22 5.63
N ASN A 40 1.61 -6.19 6.96
CA ASN A 40 2.76 -6.67 7.72
C ASN A 40 2.89 -8.19 7.64
N VAL A 41 1.79 -8.91 7.80
CA VAL A 41 1.78 -10.38 7.74
C VAL A 41 2.33 -10.88 6.40
N ALA A 42 1.87 -10.29 5.30
CA ALA A 42 2.35 -10.62 3.97
C ALA A 42 3.78 -10.12 3.70
N ALA A 43 4.17 -8.94 4.21
CA ALA A 43 5.53 -8.43 4.11
C ALA A 43 6.55 -9.31 4.81
N GLU A 44 6.23 -9.83 5.99
CA GLU A 44 7.06 -10.80 6.72
C GLU A 44 7.17 -12.13 5.95
N GLY A 45 6.06 -12.60 5.36
CA GLY A 45 6.06 -13.78 4.49
C GLY A 45 6.94 -13.57 3.26
N PHE A 46 6.81 -12.44 2.58
CA PHE A 46 7.66 -12.03 1.46
C PHE A 46 9.14 -11.99 1.87
N ALA A 47 9.45 -11.32 2.97
CA ALA A 47 10.82 -11.17 3.47
C ALA A 47 11.46 -12.54 3.76
N ARG A 48 10.75 -13.41 4.47
CA ARG A 48 11.21 -14.78 4.78
C ARG A 48 11.49 -15.56 3.50
N GLU A 49 10.56 -15.59 2.54
CA GLU A 49 10.71 -16.37 1.31
C GLU A 49 11.83 -15.81 0.40
N VAL A 50 12.00 -14.48 0.32
CA VAL A 50 13.13 -13.85 -0.37
C VAL A 50 14.46 -14.27 0.26
N ASN A 51 14.57 -14.18 1.59
CA ASN A 51 15.79 -14.52 2.32
C ASN A 51 16.18 -16.00 2.10
N GLU A 52 15.18 -16.90 2.16
CA GLU A 52 15.38 -18.34 1.94
C GLU A 52 15.77 -18.66 0.49
N ARG A 53 14.97 -18.20 -0.49
CA ARG A 53 15.18 -18.55 -1.91
C ARG A 53 16.39 -17.85 -2.52
N SER A 54 16.78 -16.69 -2.01
CA SER A 54 18.05 -16.06 -2.40
C SER A 54 19.28 -16.72 -1.76
N GLN A 55 19.09 -17.73 -0.88
CA GLN A 55 20.18 -18.38 -0.14
C GLN A 55 21.04 -17.37 0.63
N GLY A 56 20.40 -16.37 1.22
CA GLY A 56 21.06 -15.32 2.00
C GLY A 56 21.77 -14.21 1.20
N ARG A 57 21.68 -14.21 -0.14
CA ARG A 57 22.21 -13.08 -0.95
C ARG A 57 21.43 -11.78 -0.72
N LEU A 58 20.11 -11.90 -0.51
CA LEU A 58 19.24 -10.81 -0.10
C LEU A 58 18.84 -11.00 1.36
N ALA A 59 18.74 -9.91 2.11
CA ALA A 59 18.20 -9.88 3.46
C ALA A 59 17.13 -8.77 3.53
N VAL A 60 15.87 -9.16 3.38
CA VAL A 60 14.73 -8.24 3.56
C VAL A 60 14.37 -8.20 5.03
N GLN A 61 14.25 -6.99 5.58
CA GLN A 61 13.79 -6.73 6.94
C GLN A 61 12.61 -5.76 6.91
N VAL A 62 11.49 -6.12 7.58
CA VAL A 62 10.27 -5.33 7.62
C VAL A 62 10.30 -4.30 8.75
N PHE A 63 9.85 -3.08 8.47
CA PHE A 63 9.73 -1.95 9.39
C PHE A 63 8.30 -1.40 9.34
N PRO A 64 7.39 -1.91 10.19
CA PRO A 64 5.98 -1.50 10.24
C PRO A 64 5.78 -0.17 10.98
N GLY A 65 4.54 0.33 11.00
CA GLY A 65 4.13 1.45 11.86
C GLY A 65 4.81 2.78 11.53
N GLY A 66 5.35 2.96 10.34
CA GLY A 66 6.00 4.20 9.92
C GLY A 66 7.40 4.44 10.49
N GLN A 67 8.08 3.40 10.99
CA GLN A 67 9.42 3.51 11.61
C GLN A 67 10.47 4.15 10.71
N LEU A 68 10.35 4.01 9.39
CA LEU A 68 11.27 4.61 8.40
C LEU A 68 10.64 5.79 7.63
N GLY A 69 9.55 6.34 8.16
CA GLY A 69 8.77 7.40 7.53
C GLY A 69 7.48 6.92 6.89
N ALA A 70 6.69 7.86 6.37
CA ALA A 70 5.36 7.61 5.83
C ALA A 70 5.08 8.48 4.61
N GLY A 71 4.15 8.03 3.74
CA GLY A 71 3.67 8.78 2.58
C GLY A 71 4.81 9.33 1.72
N ARG A 72 4.82 10.64 1.48
CA ARG A 72 5.79 11.31 0.63
C ARG A 72 7.25 11.11 1.10
N GLN A 73 7.49 11.12 2.40
CA GLN A 73 8.85 10.97 2.95
C GLN A 73 9.50 9.63 2.57
N VAL A 74 8.75 8.53 2.67
CA VAL A 74 9.27 7.20 2.31
C VAL A 74 9.47 7.07 0.80
N LEU A 75 8.62 7.71 -0.02
CA LEU A 75 8.80 7.73 -1.48
C LEU A 75 10.06 8.53 -1.90
N GLU A 76 10.34 9.65 -1.27
CA GLU A 76 11.60 10.40 -1.45
C GLU A 76 12.80 9.56 -0.99
N GLY A 77 12.65 8.77 0.08
CA GLY A 77 13.65 7.78 0.51
C GLY A 77 13.94 6.71 -0.54
N LEU A 78 12.92 6.21 -1.26
CA LEU A 78 13.14 5.31 -2.40
C LEU A 78 13.90 5.98 -3.54
N GLN A 79 13.59 7.22 -3.88
CA GLN A 79 14.29 7.95 -4.95
C GLN A 79 15.78 8.13 -4.64
N THR A 80 16.11 8.47 -3.41
CA THR A 80 17.49 8.66 -2.96
C THR A 80 18.21 7.34 -2.66
N GLY A 81 17.48 6.25 -2.44
CA GLY A 81 17.99 4.94 -2.03
C GLY A 81 18.30 4.88 -0.52
N THR A 82 17.79 5.79 0.28
CA THR A 82 17.87 5.75 1.75
C THR A 82 16.81 4.84 2.38
N VAL A 83 15.79 4.47 1.63
CA VAL A 83 14.86 3.36 1.88
C VAL A 83 14.91 2.46 0.65
N GLU A 84 15.02 1.16 0.83
CA GLU A 84 15.19 0.22 -0.28
C GLU A 84 13.85 -0.26 -0.84
N MET A 85 12.86 -0.49 0.04
CA MET A 85 11.53 -0.99 -0.33
C MET A 85 10.44 -0.38 0.54
N THR A 86 9.21 -0.30 0.00
CA THR A 86 8.05 0.13 0.78
C THR A 86 6.75 -0.49 0.27
N ILE A 87 5.75 -0.60 1.16
CA ILE A 87 4.35 -0.79 0.78
C ILE A 87 3.63 0.53 1.05
N VAL A 88 3.00 1.08 0.01
CA VAL A 88 2.24 2.34 0.09
C VAL A 88 0.91 2.22 -0.62
N GLY A 89 -0.07 3.02 -0.21
CA GLY A 89 -1.34 3.16 -0.93
C GLY A 89 -1.20 3.95 -2.22
N SER A 90 -2.11 3.73 -3.17
CA SER A 90 -2.19 4.52 -4.40
C SER A 90 -2.39 6.02 -4.11
N SER A 91 -3.04 6.37 -3.00
CA SER A 91 -3.19 7.76 -2.51
C SER A 91 -1.85 8.45 -2.23
N ASP A 92 -0.87 7.73 -1.69
CA ASP A 92 0.48 8.28 -1.49
C ASP A 92 1.17 8.52 -2.84
N LEU A 93 1.01 7.58 -3.79
CA LEU A 93 1.57 7.70 -5.14
C LEU A 93 0.94 8.84 -5.94
N ASN A 94 -0.37 9.12 -5.76
CA ASN A 94 -1.03 10.26 -6.38
C ASN A 94 -0.39 11.60 -5.97
N SER A 95 0.08 11.71 -4.73
CA SER A 95 0.81 12.90 -4.27
C SER A 95 2.15 13.10 -4.98
N PHE A 96 2.67 12.05 -5.61
CA PHE A 96 3.97 11.98 -6.26
C PHE A 96 3.87 12.01 -7.80
N GLU A 97 2.86 11.34 -8.35
CA GLU A 97 2.52 11.30 -9.78
C GLU A 97 1.00 11.41 -9.93
N ALA A 98 0.52 12.56 -10.35
CA ALA A 98 -0.90 12.92 -10.35
C ALA A 98 -1.79 11.95 -11.15
N LYS A 99 -1.24 11.26 -12.18
CA LYS A 99 -1.97 10.27 -12.97
C LYS A 99 -2.36 9.02 -12.17
N PHE A 100 -1.68 8.75 -11.04
CA PHE A 100 -2.11 7.71 -10.09
C PHE A 100 -3.45 8.01 -9.44
N GLY A 101 -3.91 9.26 -9.46
CA GLY A 101 -5.22 9.66 -9.00
C GLY A 101 -6.37 8.92 -9.67
N ILE A 102 -6.19 8.36 -10.87
CA ILE A 102 -7.20 7.53 -11.55
C ILE A 102 -7.62 6.33 -10.70
N VAL A 103 -6.70 5.74 -9.93
CA VAL A 103 -6.97 4.61 -9.02
C VAL A 103 -7.84 5.04 -7.85
N GLU A 104 -7.68 6.29 -7.39
CA GLU A 104 -8.33 6.88 -6.23
C GLU A 104 -9.63 7.65 -6.56
N MET A 105 -10.06 7.63 -7.83
CA MET A 105 -11.31 8.29 -8.23
C MET A 105 -12.51 7.67 -7.52
N PRO A 106 -13.45 8.49 -7.05
CA PRO A 106 -14.61 7.98 -6.32
C PRO A 106 -15.48 7.09 -7.22
N TYR A 107 -15.81 5.90 -6.69
CA TYR A 107 -16.62 4.89 -7.40
C TYR A 107 -16.04 4.47 -8.76
N ALA A 108 -14.72 4.52 -8.93
CA ALA A 108 -14.04 4.15 -10.17
C ALA A 108 -14.21 2.67 -10.52
N TRP A 109 -14.37 1.82 -9.53
CA TRP A 109 -14.37 0.37 -9.68
C TRP A 109 -15.69 -0.22 -9.21
N LEU A 110 -16.30 -1.09 -10.04
CA LEU A 110 -17.54 -1.79 -9.70
C LEU A 110 -17.30 -2.96 -8.75
N SER A 111 -16.11 -3.56 -8.84
CA SER A 111 -15.68 -4.62 -7.94
C SER A 111 -14.15 -4.57 -7.74
N ARG A 112 -13.66 -5.31 -6.74
CA ARG A 112 -12.21 -5.46 -6.52
C ARG A 112 -11.55 -6.25 -7.66
N GLU A 113 -12.24 -7.23 -8.24
CA GLU A 113 -11.77 -8.02 -9.39
C GLU A 113 -11.55 -7.13 -10.63
N GLN A 114 -12.48 -6.19 -10.89
CA GLN A 114 -12.33 -5.22 -11.97
C GLN A 114 -11.10 -4.34 -11.74
N ALA A 115 -10.90 -3.83 -10.51
CA ALA A 115 -9.73 -3.04 -10.16
C ALA A 115 -8.42 -3.83 -10.35
N PHE A 116 -8.37 -5.09 -9.90
CA PHE A 116 -7.20 -5.95 -10.08
C PHE A 116 -6.92 -6.22 -11.55
N SER A 117 -7.94 -6.60 -12.34
CA SER A 117 -7.80 -6.86 -13.78
C SER A 117 -7.24 -5.62 -14.51
N ALA A 118 -7.77 -4.44 -14.20
CA ALA A 118 -7.30 -3.18 -14.80
C ALA A 118 -5.84 -2.84 -14.43
N LEU A 119 -5.48 -3.02 -13.16
CA LEU A 119 -4.18 -2.62 -12.62
C LEU A 119 -3.08 -3.69 -12.79
N GLU A 120 -3.45 -4.92 -13.11
CA GLU A 120 -2.53 -5.97 -13.59
C GLU A 120 -2.42 -6.00 -15.14
N GLY A 121 -3.24 -5.21 -15.83
CA GLY A 121 -3.26 -5.04 -17.28
C GLY A 121 -2.58 -3.74 -17.75
N PRO A 122 -2.92 -3.31 -18.99
CA PRO A 122 -2.26 -2.17 -19.65
C PRO A 122 -2.31 -0.85 -18.88
N LEU A 123 -3.37 -0.61 -18.06
CA LEU A 123 -3.43 0.58 -17.21
C LEU A 123 -2.34 0.53 -16.13
N GLY A 124 -2.20 -0.61 -15.45
CA GLY A 124 -1.16 -0.78 -14.41
C GLY A 124 0.25 -0.72 -14.98
N GLU A 125 0.48 -1.22 -16.19
CA GLU A 125 1.77 -1.11 -16.89
C GLU A 125 2.12 0.36 -17.19
N ALA A 126 1.16 1.13 -17.70
CA ALA A 126 1.35 2.56 -17.96
C ALA A 126 1.66 3.33 -16.65
N LEU A 127 0.90 3.06 -15.57
CA LEU A 127 1.15 3.67 -14.25
C LEU A 127 2.52 3.25 -13.68
N SER A 128 2.91 1.99 -13.84
CA SER A 128 4.22 1.48 -13.39
C SER A 128 5.37 2.15 -14.16
N THR A 129 5.18 2.45 -15.45
CA THR A 129 6.15 3.21 -16.25
C THR A 129 6.33 4.62 -15.73
N LEU A 130 5.24 5.29 -15.34
CA LEU A 130 5.30 6.64 -14.76
C LEU A 130 6.09 6.66 -13.44
N ILE A 131 5.89 5.70 -12.55
CA ILE A 131 6.66 5.65 -11.29
C ILE A 131 8.09 5.18 -11.50
N ALA A 132 8.37 4.37 -12.53
CA ALA A 132 9.74 4.02 -12.89
C ALA A 132 10.54 5.26 -13.34
N ALA A 133 9.92 6.18 -14.06
CA ALA A 133 10.49 7.47 -14.40
C ALA A 133 10.76 8.37 -13.16
N ARG A 134 10.06 8.10 -12.05
CA ARG A 134 10.26 8.75 -10.74
C ARG A 134 11.27 8.01 -9.85
N GLY A 135 11.98 7.01 -10.37
CA GLY A 135 13.02 6.28 -9.64
C GLY A 135 12.52 5.15 -8.75
N MET A 136 11.33 4.60 -9.00
CA MET A 136 10.73 3.52 -8.22
C MET A 136 10.32 2.35 -9.13
N ILE A 137 10.48 1.13 -8.67
CA ILE A 137 10.07 -0.10 -9.37
C ILE A 137 8.87 -0.70 -8.65
N ASN A 138 7.77 -0.91 -9.38
CA ASN A 138 6.61 -1.65 -8.87
C ASN A 138 6.89 -3.16 -8.95
N LEU A 139 6.92 -3.84 -7.81
CA LEU A 139 7.16 -5.27 -7.69
C LEU A 139 5.86 -6.07 -7.56
N GLY A 140 4.74 -5.42 -7.25
CA GLY A 140 3.46 -6.10 -7.13
C GLY A 140 2.33 -5.18 -6.70
N LEU A 141 1.13 -5.50 -7.21
CA LEU A 141 -0.12 -4.89 -6.79
C LEU A 141 -0.63 -5.58 -5.52
N TRP A 142 -0.83 -4.80 -4.50
CA TRP A 142 -1.40 -5.17 -3.21
C TRP A 142 -2.73 -4.44 -3.01
N GLU A 143 -3.40 -4.64 -1.89
CA GLU A 143 -4.67 -3.98 -1.60
C GLU A 143 -4.61 -3.19 -0.30
N ASN A 144 -5.18 -2.00 -0.32
CA ASN A 144 -5.49 -1.25 0.90
C ASN A 144 -6.91 -1.62 1.39
N GLY A 145 -7.86 -1.73 0.49
CA GLY A 145 -9.24 -2.18 0.73
C GLY A 145 -10.30 -1.17 0.34
N LEU A 146 -11.57 -1.61 0.45
CA LEU A 146 -12.73 -0.76 0.21
C LEU A 146 -12.92 0.21 1.40
N ARG A 147 -13.00 1.50 1.10
CA ARG A 147 -12.97 2.56 2.10
C ARG A 147 -14.35 3.05 2.46
N HIS A 148 -14.55 3.27 3.76
CA HIS A 148 -15.79 3.73 4.37
C HIS A 148 -15.53 4.92 5.28
N VAL A 149 -16.57 5.71 5.55
CA VAL A 149 -16.46 6.85 6.46
C VAL A 149 -16.74 6.41 7.89
N THR A 150 -15.85 6.78 8.83
CA THR A 150 -16.18 6.75 10.26
C THR A 150 -16.28 8.15 10.82
N ASN A 151 -17.12 8.34 11.83
CA ASN A 151 -17.21 9.60 12.55
C ASN A 151 -17.73 9.41 13.99
N ARG A 152 -17.58 10.46 14.82
CA ARG A 152 -18.01 10.42 16.23
C ARG A 152 -19.41 11.02 16.47
N ARG A 153 -20.01 11.71 15.47
CA ARG A 153 -21.21 12.54 15.68
C ARG A 153 -22.52 11.83 15.36
N GLN A 154 -22.65 11.24 14.14
CA GLN A 154 -23.93 10.78 13.61
C GLN A 154 -23.72 9.76 12.50
N PRO A 155 -24.71 8.88 12.20
CA PRO A 155 -24.68 8.08 10.99
C PRO A 155 -24.76 8.96 9.75
N ILE A 156 -24.01 8.60 8.70
CA ILE A 156 -24.04 9.25 7.39
C ILE A 156 -24.88 8.39 6.46
N ASN A 157 -26.06 8.85 6.08
CA ASN A 157 -26.97 8.12 5.18
C ASN A 157 -26.91 8.67 3.75
N GLN A 158 -26.66 9.97 3.59
CA GLN A 158 -26.61 10.68 2.32
C GLN A 158 -25.53 11.78 2.35
N PRO A 159 -25.12 12.34 1.20
CA PRO A 159 -24.06 13.37 1.15
C PRO A 159 -24.31 14.58 2.04
N ALA A 160 -25.58 14.99 2.20
CA ALA A 160 -25.94 16.12 3.05
C ALA A 160 -25.54 15.96 4.53
N ASP A 161 -25.42 14.71 5.01
CA ASP A 161 -25.04 14.40 6.38
C ASP A 161 -23.53 14.63 6.64
N LEU A 162 -22.73 14.79 5.59
CA LEU A 162 -21.30 15.15 5.66
C LEU A 162 -21.10 16.67 5.83
N ARG A 163 -22.13 17.49 5.62
CA ARG A 163 -21.98 18.96 5.63
C ARG A 163 -21.46 19.46 6.97
N GLY A 164 -20.34 20.22 6.90
CA GLY A 164 -19.67 20.80 8.07
C GLY A 164 -18.95 19.78 8.97
N LEU A 165 -18.81 18.52 8.55
CA LEU A 165 -17.92 17.57 9.23
C LEU A 165 -16.47 17.81 8.81
N LYS A 166 -15.61 18.03 9.79
CA LYS A 166 -14.16 18.05 9.57
C LYS A 166 -13.70 16.62 9.38
N ILE A 167 -13.36 16.28 8.14
CA ILE A 167 -12.91 14.92 7.79
C ILE A 167 -11.42 14.91 7.45
N ARG A 168 -10.67 14.03 8.11
CA ARG A 168 -9.28 13.77 7.71
C ARG A 168 -9.25 12.92 6.44
N THR A 169 -8.40 13.32 5.51
CA THR A 169 -8.04 12.50 4.33
C THR A 169 -6.54 12.19 4.34
N PRO A 170 -6.07 11.15 3.62
CA PRO A 170 -4.65 11.07 3.28
C PRO A 170 -4.25 12.32 2.47
N PRO A 171 -2.93 12.60 2.30
CA PRO A 171 -2.42 13.68 1.44
C PRO A 171 -2.64 13.37 -0.05
N ASP A 172 -3.90 13.25 -0.45
CA ASP A 172 -4.39 12.91 -1.77
C ASP A 172 -5.38 13.96 -2.24
N ARG A 173 -5.05 14.64 -3.33
CA ARG A 173 -5.86 15.73 -3.86
C ARG A 173 -7.23 15.25 -4.36
N VAL A 174 -7.28 14.10 -5.01
CA VAL A 174 -8.57 13.50 -5.47
C VAL A 174 -9.49 13.26 -4.27
N ARG A 175 -8.94 12.73 -3.16
CA ARG A 175 -9.69 12.47 -1.96
C ARG A 175 -10.21 13.75 -1.29
N VAL A 176 -9.37 14.77 -1.22
CA VAL A 176 -9.79 16.11 -0.70
C VAL A 176 -10.92 16.66 -1.56
N ASP A 177 -10.79 16.65 -2.88
CA ASP A 177 -11.82 17.20 -3.79
C ASP A 177 -13.11 16.35 -3.76
N THR A 178 -12.99 15.03 -3.60
CA THR A 178 -14.14 14.13 -3.40
C THR A 178 -14.95 14.52 -2.16
N PHE A 179 -14.31 14.67 -1.00
CA PHE A 179 -15.05 15.02 0.21
C PHE A 179 -15.55 16.46 0.22
N ARG A 180 -14.87 17.37 -0.47
CA ARG A 180 -15.37 18.73 -0.71
C ARG A 180 -16.64 18.71 -1.58
N ALA A 181 -16.68 17.92 -2.64
CA ALA A 181 -17.86 17.73 -3.48
C ALA A 181 -19.04 17.11 -2.70
N LEU A 182 -18.74 16.25 -1.73
CA LEU A 182 -19.74 15.67 -0.81
C LEU A 182 -20.20 16.65 0.30
N GLY A 183 -19.62 17.85 0.38
CA GLY A 183 -20.02 18.90 1.33
C GLY A 183 -19.29 18.87 2.68
N ALA A 184 -18.33 17.99 2.87
CA ALA A 184 -17.50 17.95 4.08
C ALA A 184 -16.40 19.05 4.07
N GLU A 185 -15.73 19.22 5.20
CA GLU A 185 -14.52 20.05 5.36
C GLU A 185 -13.26 19.15 5.42
N PRO A 186 -12.75 18.70 4.27
CA PRO A 186 -11.60 17.78 4.24
C PRO A 186 -10.29 18.51 4.51
N ALA A 187 -9.42 17.91 5.33
CA ALA A 187 -8.04 18.33 5.47
C ALA A 187 -7.10 17.13 5.47
N PRO A 188 -5.96 17.22 4.74
CA PRO A 188 -4.98 16.13 4.70
C PRO A 188 -4.16 16.08 5.99
N LEU A 189 -3.89 14.84 6.47
CA LEU A 189 -3.00 14.59 7.61
C LEU A 189 -2.30 13.25 7.40
N ALA A 190 -1.01 13.17 7.79
CA ALA A 190 -0.25 11.92 7.74
C ALA A 190 -0.91 10.83 8.61
N PHE A 191 -0.82 9.55 8.17
CA PHE A 191 -1.54 8.45 8.83
C PHE A 191 -1.10 8.25 10.29
N GLY A 192 0.19 8.38 10.59
CA GLY A 192 0.73 8.20 11.94
C GLY A 192 0.20 9.19 13.00
N GLU A 193 -0.35 10.33 12.55
CA GLU A 193 -0.90 11.37 13.43
C GLU A 193 -2.42 11.22 13.63
N LEU A 194 -3.07 10.33 12.84
CA LEU A 194 -4.52 10.29 12.71
C LEU A 194 -5.22 9.93 14.03
N TYR A 195 -4.76 8.88 14.74
CA TYR A 195 -5.42 8.45 15.97
C TYR A 195 -5.45 9.60 17.01
N SER A 196 -4.30 10.25 17.23
CA SER A 196 -4.19 11.37 18.18
C SER A 196 -5.04 12.56 17.75
N ALA A 197 -5.11 12.88 16.44
CA ALA A 197 -5.93 13.97 15.93
C ALA A 197 -7.43 13.71 16.11
N LEU A 198 -7.89 12.47 15.89
CA LEU A 198 -9.27 12.05 16.18
C LEU A 198 -9.59 12.09 17.67
N GLN A 199 -8.68 11.58 18.51
CA GLN A 199 -8.82 11.58 19.97
C GLN A 199 -8.93 13.00 20.53
N GLN A 200 -8.14 13.93 20.04
CA GLN A 200 -8.17 15.35 20.44
C GLN A 200 -9.33 16.12 19.82
N GLY A 201 -10.07 15.52 18.87
CA GLY A 201 -11.20 16.14 18.23
C GLY A 201 -10.85 17.22 17.19
N LEU A 202 -9.62 17.20 16.65
CA LEU A 202 -9.24 18.03 15.53
C LEU A 202 -10.05 17.68 14.26
N PHE A 203 -10.43 16.40 14.14
CA PHE A 203 -11.33 15.89 13.12
C PHE A 203 -12.53 15.21 13.75
N ASP A 204 -13.70 15.36 13.11
CA ASP A 204 -14.92 14.64 13.46
C ASP A 204 -14.96 13.25 12.83
N ALA A 205 -14.34 13.13 11.66
CA ALA A 205 -14.44 11.97 10.78
C ALA A 205 -13.09 11.63 10.14
N GLN A 206 -13.00 10.40 9.67
CA GLN A 206 -11.95 9.90 8.79
C GLN A 206 -12.54 8.84 7.84
N GLU A 207 -11.76 8.34 6.89
CA GLU A 207 -12.16 7.30 5.96
C GLU A 207 -11.03 6.28 5.77
N ASN A 208 -11.36 5.00 5.96
CA ASN A 208 -10.43 3.87 5.80
C ASN A 208 -11.21 2.56 5.61
N PRO A 209 -10.53 1.47 5.18
CA PRO A 209 -11.08 0.11 5.20
C PRO A 209 -11.32 -0.40 6.63
N LEU A 210 -12.20 -1.38 6.77
CA LEU A 210 -12.54 -2.01 8.05
C LEU A 210 -11.31 -2.55 8.78
N SER A 211 -10.41 -3.21 8.06
CA SER A 211 -9.16 -3.77 8.59
C SER A 211 -8.28 -2.70 9.26
N ILE A 212 -8.16 -1.52 8.64
CA ILE A 212 -7.37 -0.39 9.18
C ILE A 212 -8.10 0.22 10.38
N VAL A 213 -9.42 0.40 10.32
CA VAL A 213 -10.20 0.93 11.45
C VAL A 213 -10.03 0.04 12.68
N TYR A 214 -10.03 -1.29 12.49
CA TYR A 214 -9.85 -2.25 13.58
C TYR A 214 -8.40 -2.27 14.10
N THR A 215 -7.43 -2.52 13.20
CA THR A 215 -6.02 -2.71 13.61
C THR A 215 -5.35 -1.44 14.14
N SER A 216 -5.89 -0.25 13.80
CA SER A 216 -5.43 1.05 14.32
C SER A 216 -6.29 1.57 15.48
N SER A 217 -7.20 0.74 16.02
CA SER A 217 -8.07 1.07 17.18
C SER A 217 -8.94 2.31 16.99
N PHE A 218 -9.29 2.67 15.75
CA PHE A 218 -10.13 3.86 15.51
C PHE A 218 -11.54 3.74 16.12
N PHE A 219 -12.00 2.53 16.41
CA PHE A 219 -13.25 2.29 17.13
C PHE A 219 -13.28 2.91 18.54
N GLU A 220 -12.13 3.20 19.14
CA GLU A 220 -12.05 3.86 20.45
C GLU A 220 -12.41 5.36 20.38
N VAL A 221 -12.21 5.98 19.22
CA VAL A 221 -12.35 7.43 18.98
C VAL A 221 -13.40 7.78 17.91
N GLN A 222 -14.00 6.76 17.27
CA GLN A 222 -15.03 6.87 16.23
C GLN A 222 -16.20 5.94 16.55
N ARG A 223 -17.41 6.48 16.61
CA ARG A 223 -18.60 5.74 17.02
C ARG A 223 -19.37 5.11 15.86
N TYR A 224 -19.41 5.82 14.73
CA TYR A 224 -20.23 5.43 13.57
C TYR A 224 -19.35 4.95 12.42
N MET A 225 -19.82 3.91 11.73
CA MET A 225 -19.25 3.37 10.50
C MET A 225 -20.32 3.38 9.42
N SER A 226 -20.22 4.30 8.49
CA SER A 226 -21.15 4.39 7.36
C SER A 226 -20.52 3.77 6.12
N LEU A 227 -21.17 2.73 5.57
CA LEU A 227 -20.63 1.86 4.52
C LEU A 227 -20.69 2.53 3.14
N THR A 228 -19.99 3.65 3.01
CA THR A 228 -19.99 4.48 1.80
C THR A 228 -19.38 3.78 0.59
N GLY A 229 -18.37 2.94 0.77
CA GLY A 229 -17.68 2.26 -0.33
C GLY A 229 -17.23 3.23 -1.43
N HIS A 230 -16.85 4.45 -1.05
CA HIS A 230 -16.63 5.56 -1.97
C HIS A 230 -15.36 5.42 -2.80
N VAL A 231 -14.38 4.65 -2.34
CA VAL A 231 -13.14 4.32 -3.06
C VAL A 231 -12.68 2.92 -2.71
N TRP A 232 -12.27 2.15 -3.70
CA TRP A 232 -11.40 1.00 -3.51
C TRP A 232 -9.95 1.49 -3.57
N GLY A 233 -9.18 1.26 -2.51
CA GLY A 233 -7.78 1.67 -2.42
C GLY A 233 -6.84 0.55 -2.85
N GLY A 234 -6.05 0.80 -3.89
CA GLY A 234 -4.91 -0.05 -4.24
C GLY A 234 -3.72 0.19 -3.31
N ALA A 235 -2.79 -0.77 -3.29
CA ALA A 235 -1.49 -0.64 -2.66
C ALA A 235 -0.40 -1.26 -3.54
N HIS A 236 0.83 -0.85 -3.33
CA HIS A 236 1.95 -1.25 -4.17
C HIS A 236 3.17 -1.60 -3.33
N LEU A 237 3.77 -2.74 -3.61
CA LEU A 237 5.11 -3.07 -3.14
C LEU A 237 6.12 -2.43 -4.11
N LEU A 238 6.87 -1.45 -3.63
CA LEU A 238 7.83 -0.69 -4.42
C LEU A 238 9.26 -0.95 -3.97
N ALA A 239 10.19 -0.88 -4.91
CA ALA A 239 11.63 -0.84 -4.64
C ALA A 239 12.25 0.45 -5.18
N SER A 240 13.28 0.93 -4.50
CA SER A 240 14.18 1.98 -5.02
C SER A 240 14.83 1.50 -6.32
N LYS A 241 14.58 2.20 -7.43
CA LYS A 241 15.23 1.86 -8.72
C LYS A 241 16.75 1.91 -8.61
N ARG A 242 17.27 2.87 -7.85
CA ARG A 242 18.71 3.04 -7.63
C ARG A 242 19.34 1.83 -6.94
N VAL A 243 18.63 1.21 -5.99
CA VAL A 243 19.09 0.02 -5.29
C VAL A 243 18.84 -1.23 -6.15
N TYR A 244 17.64 -1.34 -6.71
CA TYR A 244 17.20 -2.47 -7.53
C TYR A 244 18.11 -2.73 -8.74
N ASP A 245 18.55 -1.68 -9.43
CA ASP A 245 19.43 -1.82 -10.61
C ASP A 245 20.81 -2.41 -10.28
N ARG A 246 21.24 -2.34 -9.01
CA ARG A 246 22.51 -2.95 -8.53
C ARG A 246 22.37 -4.40 -8.12
N ILE A 247 21.16 -4.90 -7.95
CA ILE A 247 20.86 -6.28 -7.61
C ILE A 247 21.09 -7.16 -8.86
N ALA A 248 21.64 -8.35 -8.68
CA ALA A 248 21.85 -9.31 -9.78
C ALA A 248 20.53 -9.69 -10.46
N ALA A 249 20.54 -9.90 -11.77
CA ALA A 249 19.31 -10.17 -12.55
C ALA A 249 18.45 -11.33 -12.00
N PRO A 250 19.02 -12.48 -11.57
CA PRO A 250 18.23 -13.56 -10.97
C PRO A 250 17.52 -13.14 -9.67
N ASP A 251 18.17 -12.33 -8.84
CA ASP A 251 17.60 -11.85 -7.58
C ASP A 251 16.54 -10.76 -7.82
N ARG A 252 16.69 -9.93 -8.86
CA ARG A 252 15.64 -9.02 -9.31
C ARG A 252 14.40 -9.78 -9.79
N ALA A 253 14.59 -10.84 -10.56
CA ALA A 253 13.49 -11.70 -11.01
C ALA A 253 12.75 -12.33 -9.83
N LEU A 254 13.50 -12.82 -8.82
CA LEU A 254 12.96 -13.36 -7.58
C LEU A 254 12.12 -12.33 -6.81
N LEU A 255 12.62 -11.10 -6.65
CA LEU A 255 11.88 -10.02 -5.98
C LEU A 255 10.56 -9.72 -6.69
N GLY A 256 10.55 -9.65 -8.03
CA GLY A 256 9.33 -9.42 -8.81
C GLY A 256 8.35 -10.59 -8.76
N GLU A 257 8.83 -11.83 -8.82
CA GLU A 257 8.00 -13.05 -8.68
C GLU A 257 7.31 -13.05 -7.31
N LEU A 258 8.10 -12.91 -6.24
CA LEU A 258 7.57 -12.97 -4.88
C LEU A 258 6.73 -11.75 -4.51
N GLY A 259 7.05 -10.57 -5.05
CA GLY A 259 6.24 -9.37 -4.85
C GLY A 259 4.81 -9.54 -5.38
N ARG A 260 4.66 -10.15 -6.57
CA ARG A 260 3.34 -10.50 -7.13
C ARG A 260 2.65 -11.60 -6.34
N LYS A 261 3.36 -12.69 -6.02
CA LYS A 261 2.82 -13.81 -5.22
C LYS A 261 2.23 -13.30 -3.90
N TRP A 262 3.04 -12.58 -3.13
CA TRP A 262 2.60 -12.07 -1.82
C TRP A 262 1.57 -10.95 -1.90
N GLY A 263 1.48 -10.25 -3.04
CA GLY A 263 0.37 -9.36 -3.34
C GLY A 263 -0.96 -10.12 -3.44
N VAL A 264 -0.98 -11.26 -4.16
CA VAL A 264 -2.18 -12.13 -4.26
C VAL A 264 -2.56 -12.68 -2.88
N GLU A 265 -1.60 -13.18 -2.11
CA GLU A 265 -1.86 -13.69 -0.75
C GLU A 265 -2.43 -12.59 0.17
N GLN A 266 -1.88 -11.38 0.12
CA GLN A 266 -2.34 -10.25 0.92
C GLN A 266 -3.77 -9.83 0.55
N ARG A 267 -4.09 -9.77 -0.74
CA ARG A 267 -5.44 -9.48 -1.23
C ARG A 267 -6.46 -10.50 -0.73
N LYS A 268 -6.07 -11.78 -0.75
CA LYS A 268 -6.89 -12.86 -0.18
C LYS A 268 -7.11 -12.68 1.32
N MET A 269 -6.08 -12.31 2.09
CA MET A 269 -6.21 -12.03 3.53
C MET A 269 -7.25 -10.93 3.81
N ILE A 270 -7.28 -9.85 3.01
CA ILE A 270 -8.30 -8.79 3.16
C ILE A 270 -9.69 -9.35 2.85
N GLN A 271 -9.84 -10.02 1.71
CA GLN A 271 -11.13 -10.55 1.28
C GLN A 271 -11.73 -11.53 2.31
N ASP A 272 -10.89 -12.43 2.85
CA ASP A 272 -11.32 -13.44 3.83
C ASP A 272 -11.65 -12.83 5.21
N SER A 273 -11.17 -11.60 5.51
CA SER A 273 -11.30 -10.96 6.82
C SER A 273 -12.28 -9.80 6.91
N ASP A 274 -12.81 -9.31 5.79
CA ASP A 274 -13.69 -8.12 5.79
C ASP A 274 -14.94 -8.31 6.68
N ASP A 275 -15.64 -9.46 6.57
CA ASP A 275 -16.80 -9.77 7.39
C ASP A 275 -16.45 -9.94 8.88
N GLU A 276 -15.30 -10.54 9.16
CA GLU A 276 -14.80 -10.71 10.52
C GLU A 276 -14.47 -9.36 11.17
N PHE A 277 -13.80 -8.46 10.46
CA PHE A 277 -13.55 -7.10 10.96
C PHE A 277 -14.86 -6.32 11.18
N ALA A 278 -15.85 -6.48 10.29
CA ALA A 278 -17.16 -5.87 10.48
C ALA A 278 -17.84 -6.39 11.76
N ARG A 279 -17.75 -7.70 12.04
CA ARG A 279 -18.28 -8.31 13.28
C ARG A 279 -17.56 -7.77 14.50
N GLN A 280 -16.22 -7.80 14.50
CA GLN A 280 -15.38 -7.36 15.62
C GLN A 280 -15.58 -5.87 15.94
N LEU A 281 -15.69 -5.01 14.93
CA LEU A 281 -15.97 -3.58 15.13
C LEU A 281 -17.33 -3.33 15.76
N ARG A 282 -18.39 -4.13 15.40
CA ARG A 282 -19.69 -4.07 16.07
C ARG A 282 -19.58 -4.51 17.54
N GLU A 283 -18.82 -5.56 17.83
CA GLU A 283 -18.55 -6.02 19.20
C GLU A 283 -17.79 -4.96 20.03
N LYS A 284 -16.95 -4.13 19.37
CA LYS A 284 -16.30 -2.97 19.99
C LYS A 284 -17.25 -1.77 20.17
N GLY A 285 -18.51 -1.89 19.77
CA GLY A 285 -19.54 -0.86 19.97
C GLY A 285 -19.70 0.14 18.82
N MET A 286 -19.05 -0.08 17.65
CA MET A 286 -19.30 0.75 16.49
C MET A 286 -20.68 0.50 15.89
N LEU A 287 -21.37 1.58 15.55
CA LEU A 287 -22.70 1.56 14.94
C LEU A 287 -22.56 1.66 13.42
N PHE A 288 -22.99 0.62 12.74
CA PHE A 288 -22.92 0.51 11.28
C PHE A 288 -24.24 0.94 10.63
N ASN A 289 -24.14 1.62 9.49
CA ASN A 289 -25.28 1.88 8.61
C ASN A 289 -24.91 1.82 7.13
N GLU A 290 -25.91 1.47 6.32
CA GLU A 290 -25.85 1.63 4.86
C GLU A 290 -26.10 3.08 4.47
N VAL A 291 -25.69 3.44 3.23
CA VAL A 291 -25.86 4.78 2.69
C VAL A 291 -26.63 4.77 1.35
N ASP A 292 -27.21 5.89 0.95
CA ASP A 292 -27.73 6.09 -0.41
C ASP A 292 -26.57 6.23 -1.41
N LYS A 293 -25.98 5.08 -1.80
CA LYS A 293 -24.84 5.06 -2.75
C LYS A 293 -25.12 5.82 -4.05
N PRO A 294 -26.30 5.70 -4.69
CA PRO A 294 -26.64 6.51 -5.86
C PRO A 294 -26.55 8.03 -5.62
N ALA A 295 -26.95 8.52 -4.46
CA ALA A 295 -26.82 9.95 -4.14
C ALA A 295 -25.34 10.36 -4.02
N PHE A 296 -24.51 9.53 -3.38
CA PHE A 296 -23.06 9.76 -3.31
C PHE A 296 -22.41 9.76 -4.71
N GLN A 297 -22.74 8.79 -5.56
CA GLN A 297 -22.21 8.68 -6.93
C GLN A 297 -22.56 9.93 -7.75
N ARG A 298 -23.81 10.43 -7.65
CA ARG A 298 -24.22 11.67 -8.32
C ARG A 298 -23.45 12.88 -7.82
N ALA A 299 -23.27 13.00 -6.51
CA ALA A 299 -22.61 14.15 -5.89
C ALA A 299 -21.13 14.29 -6.26
N VAL A 300 -20.45 13.19 -6.61
CA VAL A 300 -19.01 13.19 -6.98
C VAL A 300 -18.75 13.29 -8.49
N GLN A 301 -19.77 13.37 -9.34
CA GLN A 301 -19.58 13.51 -10.80
C GLN A 301 -18.73 14.74 -11.19
N PRO A 302 -18.81 15.90 -10.54
CA PRO A 302 -17.94 17.03 -10.84
C PRO A 302 -16.44 16.73 -10.66
N VAL A 303 -16.09 15.83 -9.73
CA VAL A 303 -14.70 15.42 -9.50
C VAL A 303 -14.14 14.70 -10.74
N TRP A 304 -14.92 13.80 -11.35
CA TRP A 304 -14.53 13.13 -12.59
C TRP A 304 -14.24 14.11 -13.73
N GLN A 305 -15.10 15.13 -13.90
CA GLN A 305 -14.92 16.16 -14.92
C GLN A 305 -13.64 16.97 -14.69
N GLN A 306 -13.36 17.32 -13.41
CA GLN A 306 -12.17 18.07 -13.02
C GLN A 306 -10.87 17.34 -13.35
N TYR A 307 -10.83 16.00 -13.22
CA TYR A 307 -9.62 15.21 -13.34
C TYR A 307 -9.38 14.59 -14.72
N ASP A 308 -10.35 14.64 -15.65
CA ASP A 308 -10.20 14.09 -17.02
C ASP A 308 -8.95 14.65 -17.73
N GLY A 309 -8.75 15.96 -17.65
CA GLY A 309 -7.55 16.62 -18.22
C GLY A 309 -6.23 16.30 -17.48
N VAL A 310 -6.28 16.01 -16.19
CA VAL A 310 -5.08 15.68 -15.38
C VAL A 310 -4.53 14.30 -15.77
N PHE A 311 -5.42 13.33 -15.97
CA PHE A 311 -5.03 11.97 -16.35
C PHE A 311 -4.58 11.91 -17.83
N GLY A 312 -5.17 12.75 -18.68
CA GLY A 312 -4.89 12.82 -20.11
C GLY A 312 -5.51 11.66 -20.89
N PRO A 313 -5.52 11.77 -22.24
CA PRO A 313 -6.28 10.86 -23.10
C PRO A 313 -5.78 9.41 -23.04
N GLU A 314 -4.49 9.19 -22.83
CA GLU A 314 -3.91 7.85 -22.76
C GLU A 314 -4.42 7.08 -21.52
N ILE A 315 -4.22 7.60 -20.32
CA ILE A 315 -4.64 6.95 -19.07
C ILE A 315 -6.17 6.82 -19.02
N MET A 316 -6.90 7.87 -19.41
CA MET A 316 -8.37 7.81 -19.51
C MET A 316 -8.86 6.78 -20.52
N GLY A 317 -8.18 6.64 -21.65
CA GLY A 317 -8.50 5.61 -22.65
C GLY A 317 -8.25 4.20 -22.12
N LEU A 318 -7.15 3.98 -21.39
CA LEU A 318 -6.85 2.70 -20.75
C LEU A 318 -7.90 2.38 -19.67
N TYR A 319 -8.22 3.34 -18.81
CA TYR A 319 -9.24 3.18 -17.79
C TYR A 319 -10.62 2.83 -18.37
N ARG A 320 -11.10 3.59 -19.36
CA ARG A 320 -12.41 3.35 -19.99
C ARG A 320 -12.51 1.96 -20.61
N ARG A 321 -11.44 1.44 -21.21
CA ARG A 321 -11.41 0.06 -21.74
C ARG A 321 -11.42 -0.99 -20.63
N ALA A 322 -10.84 -0.69 -19.49
CA ALA A 322 -10.80 -1.64 -18.37
C ALA A 322 -12.12 -1.74 -17.61
N VAL A 323 -12.99 -0.71 -17.68
CA VAL A 323 -14.29 -0.68 -17.00
C VAL A 323 -15.48 -0.91 -17.92
N ALA A 324 -15.25 -1.02 -19.24
CA ALA A 324 -16.27 -1.35 -20.24
C ALA A 324 -16.65 -2.83 -20.18
#